data_4fc2b0a500d0f9ff88182015df9da35f
#
_entry.id   4fc2b0a500d0f9ff88182015df9da35f
#
_cell.length_a   1.000
_cell.length_b   1.000
_cell.length_c   1.000
_cell.angle_alpha   90.00
_cell.angle_beta   90.00
_cell.angle_gamma   90.00
#
_symmetry.space_group_name_H-M   'P 1'
#
loop_
_entity.id
_entity.type
_entity.pdbx_description
1 polymer ?
#
loop_
_entity_poly.entity_id
_entity_poly.type
_entity_poly.pdbx_seq_one_letter_code
_entity_poly.pdbx_strand_id
1 'polypeptide(L)'
;MIEQLKNPLTKEYLEFKKYIYSNKLSWYYHPVSTGVSEALSPEPSYESEDDIPFYSHKIMERPSKENGMPYSRITSDIFPMAYKVLEQIFEDNDLDVSLIYRINLNATFAVPTGIKKSVYHVDLNNIPHKN
;
A
#
# COMPACT_ATOMS: atom_id res chain seq x y z
N MET A 1 -0.55 -8.84 18.07
CA MET A 1 0.32 -7.77 18.62
C MET A 1 0.74 -6.82 17.51
N ILE A 2 0.65 -5.54 17.74
CA ILE A 2 1.14 -4.53 16.82
C ILE A 2 2.52 -4.06 17.29
N GLU A 3 3.47 -4.07 16.39
CA GLU A 3 4.83 -3.68 16.69
C GLU A 3 5.26 -2.57 15.73
N GLN A 4 5.89 -1.55 16.28
CA GLN A 4 6.44 -0.46 15.48
C GLN A 4 7.90 -0.76 15.15
N LEU A 5 8.18 -0.86 13.85
CA LEU A 5 9.53 -1.12 13.38
C LEU A 5 10.38 0.14 13.38
N LYS A 6 11.68 -0.05 13.52
CA LYS A 6 12.64 1.03 13.34
C LYS A 6 12.76 1.36 11.85
N ASN A 7 12.84 2.63 11.55
CA ASN A 7 13.12 3.09 10.19
C ASN A 7 14.46 3.81 10.20
N PRO A 8 15.54 3.17 9.72
CA PRO A 8 16.83 3.83 9.62
C PRO A 8 16.73 4.93 8.56
N LEU A 9 17.02 6.16 8.95
CA LEU A 9 16.98 7.31 8.04
C LEU A 9 18.23 7.32 7.17
N THR A 10 18.34 6.34 6.31
CA THR A 10 19.49 6.16 5.41
C THR A 10 19.47 7.18 4.27
N LYS A 11 20.58 7.26 3.56
CA LYS A 11 20.66 8.07 2.34
C LYS A 11 19.64 7.61 1.30
N GLU A 12 19.50 6.30 1.15
CA GLU A 12 18.54 5.69 0.20
C GLU A 12 17.10 6.03 0.57
N TYR A 13 16.76 6.02 1.84
CA TYR A 13 15.43 6.43 2.30
C TYR A 13 15.16 7.89 1.98
N LEU A 14 16.11 8.77 2.25
CA LEU A 14 15.96 10.20 2.00
C LEU A 14 15.85 10.52 0.51
N GLU A 15 16.61 9.83 -0.33
CA GLU A 15 16.52 9.96 -1.79
C GLU A 15 15.16 9.45 -2.30
N PHE A 16 14.67 8.33 -1.77
CA PHE A 16 13.36 7.80 -2.11
C PHE A 16 12.25 8.77 -1.73
N LYS A 17 12.29 9.30 -0.52
CA LYS A 17 11.33 10.29 -0.05
C LYS A 17 11.32 11.52 -0.94
N LYS A 18 12.48 12.03 -1.31
CA LYS A 18 12.61 13.17 -2.21
C LYS A 18 11.99 12.90 -3.57
N TYR A 19 12.19 11.70 -4.10
CA TYR A 19 11.61 11.30 -5.38
C TYR A 19 10.09 11.24 -5.32
N ILE A 20 9.54 10.67 -4.25
CA ILE A 20 8.08 10.56 -4.05
C ILE A 20 7.41 11.94 -4.06
N TYR A 21 8.05 12.93 -3.46
CA TYR A 21 7.52 14.29 -3.40
C TYR A 21 7.86 15.13 -4.64
N SER A 22 8.55 14.55 -5.63
CA SER A 22 8.85 15.23 -6.88
C SER A 22 7.69 15.13 -7.86
N ASN A 23 7.76 15.89 -8.95
CA ASN A 23 6.77 15.81 -10.03
C ASN A 23 7.05 14.66 -11.01
N LYS A 24 7.99 13.77 -10.71
CA LYS A 24 8.37 12.66 -11.58
C LYS A 24 7.52 11.41 -11.39
N LEU A 25 6.81 11.32 -10.26
CA LEU A 25 6.00 10.15 -9.94
C LEU A 25 4.56 10.34 -10.41
N SER A 26 4.02 9.33 -11.09
CA SER A 26 2.61 9.31 -11.50
C SER A 26 1.73 8.86 -10.36
N TRP A 27 0.62 9.53 -10.15
CA TRP A 27 -0.35 9.18 -9.12
C TRP A 27 -1.71 8.94 -9.75
N TYR A 28 -2.41 7.89 -9.29
CA TYR A 28 -3.76 7.55 -9.72
C TYR A 28 -4.76 7.87 -8.63
N TYR A 29 -5.81 8.59 -8.99
CA TYR A 29 -6.86 8.96 -8.05
C TYR A 29 -7.84 7.82 -7.84
N HIS A 30 -8.17 7.57 -6.56
CA HIS A 30 -9.21 6.63 -6.15
C HIS A 30 -10.26 7.40 -5.35
N PRO A 31 -11.53 7.45 -5.80
CA PRO A 31 -12.56 8.19 -5.09
C PRO A 31 -12.93 7.55 -3.75
N VAL A 32 -12.72 6.24 -3.61
CA VAL A 32 -12.99 5.50 -2.38
C VAL A 32 -11.82 4.58 -2.06
N SER A 33 -11.57 4.34 -0.79
CA SER A 33 -10.46 3.50 -0.35
C SER A 33 -10.77 2.01 -0.39
N THR A 34 -12.03 1.63 -0.50
CA THR A 34 -12.48 0.24 -0.38
C THR A 34 -13.39 -0.15 -1.54
N GLY A 35 -13.03 -1.25 -2.22
CA GLY A 35 -13.93 -1.88 -3.18
C GLY A 35 -15.01 -2.71 -2.48
N VAL A 36 -16.11 -2.96 -3.19
CA VAL A 36 -17.25 -3.72 -2.67
C VAL A 36 -16.84 -5.10 -2.13
N SER A 37 -16.00 -5.81 -2.89
CA SER A 37 -15.58 -7.16 -2.53
C SER A 37 -14.61 -7.21 -1.36
N GLU A 38 -14.04 -6.10 -0.99
CA GLU A 38 -13.05 -6.00 0.09
C GLU A 38 -13.67 -5.53 1.40
N ALA A 39 -14.86 -4.97 1.35
CA ALA A 39 -15.53 -4.43 2.52
C ALA A 39 -15.90 -5.53 3.52
N LEU A 40 -15.57 -5.33 4.77
CA LEU A 40 -15.92 -6.22 5.87
C LEU A 40 -17.11 -5.71 6.68
N SER A 41 -17.55 -4.48 6.43
CA SER A 41 -18.69 -3.91 7.10
C SER A 41 -19.99 -4.57 6.63
N PRO A 42 -20.91 -4.92 7.51
CA PRO A 42 -22.22 -5.41 7.11
C PRO A 42 -23.10 -4.32 6.48
N GLU A 43 -22.74 -3.05 6.65
CA GLU A 43 -23.45 -1.93 6.06
C GLU A 43 -23.22 -1.92 4.54
N PRO A 44 -24.26 -1.81 3.74
CA PRO A 44 -24.13 -1.84 2.29
C PRO A 44 -23.57 -0.55 1.68
N SER A 45 -23.21 0.41 2.47
CA SER A 45 -22.79 1.72 1.99
C SER A 45 -21.26 1.91 1.99
N TYR A 46 -20.56 0.99 1.36
CA TYR A 46 -19.11 1.15 1.15
C TYR A 46 -18.80 2.32 0.20
N GLU A 47 -19.78 2.89 -0.44
CA GLU A 47 -19.71 4.17 -1.13
C GLU A 47 -20.17 5.30 -0.24
N SER A 48 -20.19 5.08 1.07
CA SER A 48 -20.64 6.08 2.02
C SER A 48 -19.71 7.29 2.00
N GLU A 49 -20.26 8.42 2.39
CA GLU A 49 -19.51 9.68 2.57
C GLU A 49 -18.37 9.54 3.58
N ASP A 50 -18.35 8.44 4.33
CA ASP A 50 -17.33 8.16 5.33
C ASP A 50 -16.08 7.50 4.76
N ASP A 51 -16.08 7.10 3.48
CA ASP A 51 -14.90 6.55 2.86
C ASP A 51 -13.96 7.68 2.41
N ILE A 52 -12.66 7.39 2.42
CA ILE A 52 -11.64 8.39 2.20
C ILE A 52 -11.04 8.22 0.81
N PRO A 53 -11.10 9.24 -0.06
CA PRO A 53 -10.40 9.19 -1.33
C PRO A 53 -8.88 9.26 -1.11
N PHE A 54 -8.14 8.69 -2.05
CA PHE A 54 -6.69 8.70 -1.97
C PHE A 54 -6.05 8.60 -3.36
N TYR A 55 -4.76 8.84 -3.42
CA TYR A 55 -3.95 8.61 -4.61
C TYR A 55 -3.02 7.44 -4.37
N SER A 56 -2.75 6.67 -5.41
CA SER A 56 -1.80 5.57 -5.31
C SER A 56 -0.82 5.53 -6.47
N HIS A 57 0.33 4.91 -6.21
CA HIS A 57 1.28 4.52 -7.23
C HIS A 57 1.69 3.08 -6.96
N LYS A 58 1.38 2.19 -7.89
CA LYS A 58 1.71 0.76 -7.75
C LYS A 58 3.15 0.52 -8.15
N ILE A 59 3.93 0.00 -7.23
CA ILE A 59 5.34 -0.37 -7.49
C ILE A 59 5.43 -1.84 -7.87
N MET A 60 4.69 -2.69 -7.15
CA MET A 60 4.58 -4.12 -7.43
C MET A 60 3.14 -4.53 -7.22
N GLU A 61 2.55 -5.17 -8.22
CA GLU A 61 1.19 -5.73 -8.13
C GLU A 61 1.23 -7.13 -7.53
N ARG A 62 0.21 -7.41 -6.72
CA ARG A 62 -0.02 -8.74 -6.15
C ARG A 62 -0.44 -9.74 -7.24
N PRO A 63 -0.30 -11.05 -6.99
CA PRO A 63 -0.85 -12.06 -7.88
C PRO A 63 -2.35 -11.89 -8.08
N SER A 64 -2.84 -12.17 -9.29
CA SER A 64 -4.25 -12.05 -9.62
C SER A 64 -4.67 -13.20 -10.52
N LYS A 65 -5.61 -14.02 -10.05
CA LYS A 65 -6.17 -15.11 -10.83
C LYS A 65 -7.03 -14.58 -11.98
N GLU A 66 -7.75 -13.49 -11.74
CA GLU A 66 -8.63 -12.88 -12.75
C GLU A 66 -7.85 -12.41 -13.98
N ASN A 67 -6.64 -11.90 -13.76
CA ASN A 67 -5.79 -11.40 -14.83
C ASN A 67 -4.76 -12.42 -15.31
N GLY A 68 -4.86 -13.66 -14.84
CA GLY A 68 -3.93 -14.72 -15.22
C GLY A 68 -2.49 -14.49 -14.74
N MET A 69 -2.32 -13.77 -13.64
CA MET A 69 -0.99 -13.47 -13.07
C MET A 69 -0.78 -14.26 -11.78
N PRO A 70 -0.14 -15.43 -11.85
CA PRO A 70 0.09 -16.24 -10.66
C PRO A 70 1.18 -15.70 -9.73
N TYR A 71 1.97 -14.75 -10.20
CA TYR A 71 3.09 -14.17 -9.44
C TYR A 71 2.95 -12.66 -9.34
N SER A 72 3.61 -12.08 -8.33
CA SER A 72 3.72 -10.63 -8.22
C SER A 72 4.50 -10.06 -9.41
N ARG A 73 4.14 -8.86 -9.84
CA ARG A 73 4.73 -8.21 -11.01
C ARG A 73 5.19 -6.81 -10.67
N ILE A 74 6.41 -6.49 -11.04
CA ILE A 74 6.95 -5.13 -10.91
C ILE A 74 6.32 -4.26 -11.98
N THR A 75 5.75 -3.11 -11.58
CA THR A 75 5.01 -2.22 -12.45
C THR A 75 5.56 -0.80 -12.50
N SER A 76 6.63 -0.52 -11.76
CA SER A 76 7.18 0.83 -11.69
C SER A 76 8.70 0.84 -11.73
N ASP A 77 9.25 1.84 -12.39
CA ASP A 77 10.69 2.07 -12.49
C ASP A 77 11.35 2.35 -11.15
N ILE A 78 10.55 2.76 -10.15
CA ILE A 78 11.10 3.06 -8.82
C ILE A 78 11.24 1.82 -7.94
N PHE A 79 10.92 0.64 -8.46
CA PHE A 79 11.03 -0.59 -7.69
C PHE A 79 12.41 -0.79 -7.06
N PRO A 80 13.54 -0.62 -7.78
CA PRO A 80 14.86 -0.81 -7.16
C PRO A 80 15.10 0.11 -5.97
N MET A 81 14.66 1.35 -6.08
CA MET A 81 14.78 2.35 -5.01
C MET A 81 13.94 1.98 -3.80
N ALA A 82 12.68 1.60 -4.03
CA ALA A 82 11.77 1.17 -2.96
C ALA A 82 12.24 -0.11 -2.28
N TYR A 83 12.69 -1.08 -3.07
CA TYR A 83 13.18 -2.36 -2.56
C TYR A 83 14.40 -2.17 -1.65
N LYS A 84 15.30 -1.28 -2.03
CA LYS A 84 16.49 -0.98 -1.24
C LYS A 84 16.12 -0.42 0.15
N VAL A 85 15.13 0.46 0.20
CA VAL A 85 14.64 1.00 1.47
C VAL A 85 14.03 -0.11 2.33
N LEU A 86 13.21 -0.97 1.72
CA LEU A 86 12.60 -2.09 2.44
C LEU A 86 13.64 -3.07 2.99
N GLU A 87 14.65 -3.40 2.20
CA GLU A 87 15.75 -4.26 2.65
C GLU A 87 16.43 -3.69 3.89
N GLN A 88 16.69 -2.40 3.91
CA GLN A 88 17.32 -1.74 5.04
C GLN A 88 16.46 -1.77 6.29
N ILE A 89 15.14 -1.60 6.13
CA ILE A 89 14.20 -1.70 7.25
C ILE A 89 14.17 -3.14 7.78
N PHE A 90 14.13 -4.12 6.91
CA PHE A 90 14.13 -5.52 7.30
C PHE A 90 15.40 -5.89 8.06
N GLU A 91 16.56 -5.50 7.54
CA GLU A 91 17.86 -5.75 8.20
C GLU A 91 17.95 -5.08 9.56
N ASP A 92 17.50 -3.82 9.66
CA ASP A 92 17.58 -3.06 10.92
C ASP A 92 16.65 -3.61 12.00
N ASN A 93 15.64 -4.36 11.62
CA ASN A 93 14.66 -4.95 12.54
C ASN A 93 14.78 -6.48 12.64
N ASP A 94 15.85 -7.07 12.11
CA ASP A 94 16.09 -8.51 12.10
C ASP A 94 14.91 -9.32 11.55
N LEU A 95 14.29 -8.82 10.48
CA LEU A 95 13.18 -9.49 9.83
C LEU A 95 13.66 -10.33 8.65
N ASP A 96 13.30 -11.60 8.67
CA ASP A 96 13.52 -12.52 7.56
C ASP A 96 12.26 -12.55 6.70
N VAL A 97 12.30 -11.83 5.58
CA VAL A 97 11.15 -11.70 4.67
C VAL A 97 11.39 -12.59 3.47
N SER A 98 10.59 -13.66 3.35
CA SER A 98 10.74 -14.63 2.27
C SER A 98 10.01 -14.23 0.99
N LEU A 99 8.97 -13.40 1.09
CA LEU A 99 8.16 -13.04 -0.05
C LEU A 99 7.46 -11.70 0.16
N ILE A 100 7.47 -10.87 -0.89
CA ILE A 100 6.69 -9.64 -0.92
C ILE A 100 5.62 -9.81 -1.99
N TYR A 101 4.36 -9.68 -1.61
CA TYR A 101 3.24 -9.81 -2.55
C TYR A 101 2.93 -8.51 -3.27
N ARG A 102 3.10 -7.39 -2.62
CA ARG A 102 2.67 -6.09 -3.14
C ARG A 102 3.49 -4.97 -2.52
N ILE A 103 3.80 -3.97 -3.34
CA ILE A 103 4.36 -2.70 -2.85
C ILE A 103 3.54 -1.58 -3.48
N ASN A 104 2.95 -0.73 -2.65
CA ASN A 104 2.10 0.35 -3.09
C ASN A 104 2.39 1.61 -2.28
N LEU A 105 2.38 2.76 -2.96
CA LEU A 105 2.43 4.05 -2.30
C LEU A 105 1.02 4.62 -2.26
N ASN A 106 0.61 5.08 -1.11
CA ASN A 106 -0.67 5.74 -0.93
C ASN A 106 -0.46 7.15 -0.40
N ALA A 107 -1.19 8.10 -0.96
CA ALA A 107 -1.18 9.48 -0.50
C ALA A 107 -2.60 9.90 -0.14
N THR A 108 -2.76 10.38 1.07
CA THR A 108 -4.02 10.89 1.57
C THR A 108 -3.86 12.35 1.93
N PHE A 109 -4.98 13.07 1.98
CA PHE A 109 -5.00 14.48 2.32
C PHE A 109 -5.93 14.71 3.50
N ALA A 110 -5.71 15.80 4.22
CA ALA A 110 -6.60 16.21 5.29
C ALA A 110 -8.00 16.49 4.70
N VAL A 111 -9.01 15.92 5.33
CA VAL A 111 -10.41 16.10 4.90
C VAL A 111 -11.04 17.17 5.79
N PRO A 112 -11.52 18.29 5.21
CA PRO A 112 -12.03 19.41 6.02
C PRO A 112 -13.33 19.12 6.76
N THR A 113 -14.06 18.07 6.41
CA THR A 113 -15.41 17.79 6.92
C THR A 113 -15.48 16.68 7.97
N GLY A 114 -14.35 16.29 8.56
CA GLY A 114 -14.38 15.38 9.69
C GLY A 114 -14.54 13.90 9.39
N ILE A 115 -14.37 13.48 8.14
CA ILE A 115 -14.26 12.05 7.81
C ILE A 115 -13.01 11.50 8.47
N LYS A 116 -13.15 10.41 9.23
CA LYS A 116 -12.09 9.96 10.12
C LYS A 116 -11.67 8.53 9.89
N LYS A 117 -12.48 7.74 9.18
CA LYS A 117 -12.22 6.31 8.99
C LYS A 117 -12.66 5.88 7.61
N SER A 118 -11.86 5.01 7.01
CA SER A 118 -12.32 4.22 5.88
C SER A 118 -13.08 3.00 6.38
N VAL A 119 -13.82 2.36 5.46
CA VAL A 119 -14.52 1.11 5.75
C VAL A 119 -13.49 0.01 6.06
N TYR A 120 -13.80 -0.85 7.02
CA TYR A 120 -12.95 -2.01 7.31
C TYR A 120 -12.92 -2.93 6.11
N HIS A 121 -11.73 -3.40 5.74
CA HIS A 121 -11.54 -4.27 4.60
C HIS A 121 -10.32 -5.17 4.78
N VAL A 122 -10.16 -6.13 3.86
CA VAL A 122 -8.94 -6.92 3.73
C VAL A 122 -8.31 -6.65 2.37
N ASP A 123 -7.00 -6.58 2.34
CA ASP A 123 -6.27 -6.29 1.09
C ASP A 123 -6.12 -7.51 0.19
N LEU A 124 -6.22 -8.70 0.74
CA LEU A 124 -6.06 -9.96 0.01
C LEU A 124 -7.09 -11.00 0.45
N ASN A 125 -8.18 -11.08 -0.31
CA ASN A 125 -9.27 -12.03 -0.01
C ASN A 125 -8.93 -13.48 -0.36
N ASN A 126 -8.03 -13.69 -1.31
CA ASN A 126 -7.79 -14.99 -1.91
C ASN A 126 -6.59 -15.74 -1.33
N ILE A 127 -5.98 -15.20 -0.31
CA ILE A 127 -4.84 -15.84 0.36
C ILE A 127 -5.30 -16.22 1.77
N PRO A 128 -5.13 -17.49 2.17
CA PRO A 128 -5.45 -17.89 3.53
C PRO A 128 -4.62 -17.07 4.52
N HIS A 129 -5.30 -16.37 5.40
CA HIS A 129 -4.63 -15.65 6.49
C HIS A 129 -4.34 -16.63 7.60
N LYS A 130 -3.09 -16.72 8.00
CA LYS A 130 -2.73 -17.50 9.18
C LYS A 130 -3.14 -16.71 10.42
N ASN A 131 -3.92 -17.33 11.21
CA ASN A 131 -4.32 -16.79 12.50
C ASN A 131 -3.16 -16.82 13.50
#